data_0f632ccc7ef71dcf32784b53a2c477af
#
_entry.id   0f632ccc7ef71dcf32784b53a2c477af
#
_cell.length_a   1.000
_cell.length_b   1.000
_cell.length_c   1.000
_cell.angle_alpha   90.00
_cell.angle_beta   90.00
_cell.angle_gamma   90.00
#
_symmetry.space_group_name_H-M   'P 1'
#
loop_
_entity.id
_entity.type
_entity.pdbx_description
1 polymer ?
#
loop_
_entity_poly.entity_id
_entity_poly.type
_entity_poly.pdbx_seq_one_letter_code
_entity_poly.pdbx_strand_id
1 'polypeptide(L)' 'MVKLRVLEILEEQGRTKYWLYKQMDLSYQNFNRMVNSETKSIRFENLDALSRILNCPVGELFEQTDELK' A
#
# COMPACT_ATOMS: atom_id res chain seq x y z
N MET A 1 8.24 -9.81 9.96
CA MET A 1 7.23 -9.84 8.92
C MET A 1 7.15 -8.49 8.21
N VAL A 2 6.95 -8.51 6.90
CA VAL A 2 6.90 -7.27 6.14
C VAL A 2 5.47 -6.97 5.76
N LYS A 3 5.06 -5.74 5.87
CA LYS A 3 3.72 -5.33 5.44
C LYS A 3 3.77 -3.94 4.86
N LEU A 4 2.70 -3.55 4.18
CA LEU A 4 2.62 -2.24 3.56
C LEU A 4 2.16 -1.20 4.57
N ARG A 5 2.69 0.01 4.41
CA ARG A 5 2.29 1.15 5.25
C ARG A 5 1.31 2.06 4.53
N VAL A 6 0.64 1.55 3.50
CA VAL A 6 -0.18 2.42 2.64
C VAL A 6 -1.26 3.15 3.43
N LEU A 7 -1.96 2.44 4.32
CA LEU A 7 -3.02 3.11 5.09
C LEU A 7 -2.46 4.20 6.00
N GLU A 8 -1.29 3.94 6.58
CA GLU A 8 -0.65 4.91 7.43
C GLU A 8 -0.23 6.15 6.65
N ILE A 9 0.32 5.92 5.45
CA ILE A 9 0.75 7.02 4.61
C ILE A 9 -0.44 7.86 4.16
N LEU A 10 -1.55 7.20 3.82
CA LEU A 10 -2.75 7.92 3.45
C LEU A 10 -3.21 8.83 4.58
N GLU A 11 -3.18 8.30 5.78
CA GLU A 11 -3.61 9.08 6.93
C GLU A 11 -2.67 10.27 7.14
N GLU A 12 -1.38 10.07 7.00
CA GLU A 12 -0.41 11.15 7.13
C GLU A 12 -0.63 12.23 6.10
N GLN A 13 -1.10 11.85 4.91
CA GLN A 13 -1.31 12.81 3.84
C GLN A 13 -2.71 13.40 3.83
N GLY A 14 -3.56 12.96 4.75
CA GLY A 14 -4.93 13.45 4.78
C GLY A 14 -5.76 12.94 3.62
N ARG A 15 -5.46 11.75 3.11
CA ARG A 15 -6.17 11.19 1.98
C ARG A 15 -6.88 9.91 2.35
N THR A 16 -7.93 9.57 1.59
CA THR A 16 -8.75 8.40 1.91
C THR A 16 -8.34 7.21 1.07
N LYS A 17 -8.75 6.03 1.54
CA LYS A 17 -8.56 4.80 0.77
C LYS A 17 -9.25 4.91 -0.58
N TYR A 18 -10.44 5.50 -0.60
CA TYR A 18 -11.20 5.61 -1.84
C TYR A 18 -10.46 6.48 -2.85
N TRP A 19 -9.84 7.57 -2.38
CA TRP A 19 -9.06 8.44 -3.25
C TRP A 19 -7.97 7.63 -3.96
N LEU A 20 -7.28 6.77 -3.22
CA LEU A 20 -6.22 5.95 -3.78
C LEU A 20 -6.80 4.91 -4.73
N TYR A 21 -7.86 4.23 -4.30
CA TYR A 21 -8.48 3.19 -5.10
C TYR A 21 -8.86 3.71 -6.49
N LYS A 22 -9.39 4.92 -6.56
CA LYS A 22 -9.83 5.47 -7.82
C LYS A 22 -8.68 5.68 -8.81
N GLN A 23 -7.47 5.70 -8.33
CA GLN A 23 -6.32 5.94 -9.19
C GLN A 23 -5.60 4.66 -9.55
N MET A 24 -6.00 3.54 -9.02
CA MET A 24 -5.35 2.27 -9.31
C MET A 24 -6.28 1.41 -10.15
N ASP A 25 -5.68 0.61 -11.02
CA ASP A 25 -6.45 -0.20 -11.94
C ASP A 25 -6.63 -1.58 -11.34
N LEU A 26 -7.36 -1.67 -10.25
CA LEU A 26 -7.58 -2.91 -9.53
C LEU A 26 -9.04 -3.01 -9.14
N SER A 27 -9.53 -4.23 -9.01
CA SER A 27 -10.86 -4.41 -8.44
C SER A 27 -10.78 -3.97 -6.98
N TYR A 28 -11.90 -3.56 -6.43
CA TYR A 28 -11.90 -3.08 -5.05
C TYR A 28 -11.49 -4.18 -4.10
N GLN A 29 -11.89 -5.41 -4.36
CA GLN A 29 -11.53 -6.52 -3.51
C GLN A 29 -10.02 -6.73 -3.49
N ASN A 30 -9.38 -6.71 -4.66
CA ASN A 30 -7.94 -6.88 -4.74
C ASN A 30 -7.21 -5.69 -4.11
N PHE A 31 -7.71 -4.49 -4.36
CA PHE A 31 -7.14 -3.30 -3.76
C PHE A 31 -7.18 -3.38 -2.24
N ASN A 32 -8.34 -3.76 -1.71
CA ASN A 32 -8.52 -3.82 -0.27
C ASN A 32 -7.60 -4.85 0.37
N ARG A 33 -7.46 -6.01 -0.25
CA ARG A 33 -6.55 -7.02 0.26
C ARG A 33 -5.10 -6.55 0.24
N MET A 34 -4.74 -5.83 -0.82
CA MET A 34 -3.38 -5.32 -0.92
C MET A 34 -3.08 -4.32 0.18
N VAL A 35 -3.94 -3.32 0.36
CA VAL A 35 -3.64 -2.27 1.33
C VAL A 35 -3.76 -2.76 2.77
N ASN A 36 -4.49 -3.85 3.00
CA ASN A 36 -4.57 -4.43 4.33
C ASN A 36 -3.49 -5.48 4.56
N SER A 37 -2.59 -5.63 3.60
CA SER A 37 -1.48 -6.58 3.69
C SER A 37 -1.95 -8.02 3.85
N GLU A 38 -3.05 -8.35 3.19
CA GLU A 38 -3.58 -9.70 3.25
C GLU A 38 -3.07 -10.58 2.13
N THR A 39 -2.24 -10.04 1.24
CA THR A 39 -1.66 -10.82 0.17
C THR A 39 -0.24 -11.17 0.52
N LYS A 40 0.28 -12.24 -0.06
CA LYS A 40 1.65 -12.66 0.20
C LYS A 40 2.62 -12.10 -0.81
N SER A 41 2.14 -11.46 -1.84
CA SER A 41 3.00 -10.88 -2.86
C SER A 41 2.32 -9.66 -3.43
N ILE A 42 3.10 -8.83 -4.09
CA ILE A 42 2.56 -7.64 -4.74
C ILE A 42 3.31 -7.47 -6.04
N ARG A 43 2.60 -7.08 -7.08
CA ARG A 43 3.23 -6.89 -8.37
C ARG A 43 4.06 -5.63 -8.39
N PHE A 44 5.16 -5.67 -9.13
CA PHE A 44 6.02 -4.49 -9.26
C PHE A 44 5.25 -3.31 -9.82
N GLU A 45 4.33 -3.55 -10.77
CA GLU A 45 3.56 -2.44 -11.34
C GLU A 45 2.68 -1.78 -10.30
N ASN A 46 2.18 -2.54 -9.33
CA ASN A 46 1.39 -1.96 -8.27
C ASN A 46 2.28 -1.16 -7.31
N LEU A 47 3.48 -1.65 -7.05
CA LEU A 47 4.42 -0.90 -6.22
C LEU A 47 4.79 0.41 -6.89
N ASP A 48 5.03 0.37 -8.19
CA ASP A 48 5.38 1.57 -8.93
C ASP A 48 4.23 2.58 -8.87
N ALA A 49 3.00 2.10 -9.06
CA ALA A 49 1.84 2.98 -9.01
C ALA A 49 1.69 3.61 -7.62
N LEU A 50 1.84 2.81 -6.58
CA LEU A 50 1.73 3.34 -5.22
C LEU A 50 2.78 4.41 -4.95
N SER A 51 4.01 4.15 -5.38
CA SER A 51 5.09 5.08 -5.18
C SER A 51 4.80 6.41 -5.87
N ARG A 52 4.30 6.34 -7.10
CA ARG A 52 4.02 7.57 -7.85
C ARG A 52 2.83 8.31 -7.29
N ILE A 53 1.76 7.61 -6.99
CA ILE A 53 0.53 8.26 -6.52
C ILE A 53 0.76 8.87 -5.14
N LEU A 54 1.44 8.16 -4.27
CA LEU A 54 1.68 8.64 -2.92
C LEU A 54 2.91 9.52 -2.83
N ASN A 55 3.67 9.61 -3.92
CA ASN A 55 4.84 10.49 -4.02
C ASN A 55 5.86 10.17 -2.93
N CYS A 56 6.19 8.89 -2.79
CA CYS A 56 7.20 8.48 -1.83
C CYS A 56 8.01 7.33 -2.43
N PRO A 57 9.24 7.14 -1.97
CA PRO A 57 10.06 6.03 -2.47
C PRO A 57 9.44 4.69 -2.13
N VAL A 58 9.70 3.71 -2.98
CA VAL A 58 9.15 2.37 -2.78
C VAL A 58 9.53 1.83 -1.40
N GLY A 59 10.75 2.11 -0.96
CA GLY A 59 11.19 1.61 0.34
C GLY A 59 10.35 2.10 1.50
N GLU A 60 9.73 3.26 1.36
CA GLU A 60 8.90 3.79 2.43
C GLU A 60 7.50 3.21 2.43
N LEU A 61 7.16 2.40 1.43
CA LEU A 61 5.87 1.75 1.40
C LEU A 61 5.81 0.54 2.33
N PHE A 62 6.94 0.10 2.82
CA PHE A 62 7.01 -1.12 3.59
C PHE A 62 7.42 -0.87 5.03
N GLU A 63 6.99 -1.77 5.89
CA GLU A 63 7.39 -1.73 7.27
C GLU A 63 7.70 -3.16 7.67
N GLN A 64 8.74 -3.36 8.43
CA GLN A 64 9.06 -4.69 8.92
C GLN A 64 8.75 -4.71 10.40
N THR A 65 7.86 -5.60 10.82
CA THR A 65 7.52 -5.71 12.22
C THR A 65 8.36 -6.80 12.83
N ASP A 66 8.78 -6.59 14.04
CA ASP A 66 9.62 -7.54 14.73
C ASP A 66 8.78 -8.25 15.73
N GLU A 67 7.93 -9.12 15.27
CA GLU A 67 7.06 -9.82 16.15
C GLU A 67 7.55 -11.12 16.49
N LEU A 68 8.74 -11.39 16.16
CA LEU A 68 9.24 -12.62 16.49
C LEU A 68 9.54 -12.67 17.81
N LYS A 69 9.45 -13.29 18.32
CA LYS A 69 9.89 -13.21 19.55
C LYS A 69 9.71 -14.18 20.08
#